data_07b06ff23e55760b79d3efaaba12335d
#
_entry.id   07b06ff23e55760b79d3efaaba12335d
#
_cell.length_a   1.000
_cell.length_b   1.000
_cell.length_c   1.000
_cell.angle_alpha   90.00
_cell.angle_beta   90.00
_cell.angle_gamma   90.00
#
_symmetry.space_group_name_H-M   'P 1'
#
loop_
_entity.id
_entity.type
_entity.pdbx_description
1 polymer ?
#
loop_
_entity_poly.entity_id
_entity_poly.type
_entity_poly.pdbx_seq_one_letter_code
_entity_poly.pdbx_strand_id
1 'polypeptide(L)' 'MADIKFCENNFVHGTDDVVNRLKDDKIEVEVEPCLGYCGDCAEKPFALVDDEYIDADSPEELYDKITEML' A
#
# COMPACT_ATOMS: atom_id res chain seq x y z
N MET A 1 -14.12 -5.21 -7.79
CA MET A 1 -12.64 -5.20 -7.79
C MET A 1 -12.15 -4.11 -6.86
N ALA A 2 -11.16 -4.42 -6.05
CA ALA A 2 -10.62 -3.45 -5.09
C ALA A 2 -9.73 -2.43 -5.79
N ASP A 3 -9.86 -1.19 -5.36
CA ASP A 3 -9.05 -0.08 -5.86
C ASP A 3 -7.92 0.16 -4.87
N ILE A 4 -6.72 -0.29 -5.22
CA ILE A 4 -5.59 -0.23 -4.30
C ILE A 4 -4.64 0.87 -4.73
N LYS A 5 -4.31 1.77 -3.79
CA LYS A 5 -3.42 2.90 -4.07
C LYS A 5 -2.27 2.93 -3.08
N PHE A 6 -1.10 3.26 -3.59
CA PHE A 6 0.11 3.43 -2.77
C PHE A 6 0.69 4.81 -2.99
N CYS A 7 1.35 5.32 -1.96
CA CYS A 7 2.07 6.58 -2.05
C CYS A 7 3.54 6.29 -2.41
N GLU A 8 4.03 6.92 -3.46
CA GLU A 8 5.42 6.75 -3.89
C GLU A 8 6.41 7.11 -2.78
N ASN A 9 6.09 8.13 -2.00
CA ASN A 9 6.94 8.55 -0.89
C ASN A 9 7.00 7.53 0.24
N ASN A 10 6.06 6.59 0.27
CA ASN A 10 6.03 5.54 1.28
C ASN A 10 6.93 4.35 0.92
N PHE A 11 7.51 4.35 -0.26
CA PHE A 11 8.38 3.25 -0.71
C PHE A 11 9.62 3.08 0.18
N VAL A 12 10.02 4.13 0.90
CA VAL A 12 11.13 4.03 1.85
C VAL A 12 10.85 3.01 2.95
N HIS A 13 9.59 2.68 3.18
CA HIS A 13 9.17 1.68 4.16
C HIS A 13 9.01 0.29 3.56
N GLY A 14 9.37 0.10 2.30
CA GLY A 14 9.31 -1.19 1.64
C GLY A 14 8.00 -1.50 0.94
N THR A 15 7.11 -0.53 0.79
CA THR A 15 5.84 -0.75 0.11
C THR A 15 6.01 -1.07 -1.38
N ASP A 16 7.16 -0.73 -1.95
CA ASP A 16 7.46 -1.12 -3.33
C ASP A 16 7.45 -2.65 -3.49
N ASP A 17 7.92 -3.39 -2.48
CA ASP A 17 7.84 -4.85 -2.48
C ASP A 17 6.38 -5.33 -2.48
N VAL A 18 5.52 -4.66 -1.72
CA VAL A 18 4.10 -4.98 -1.67
C VAL A 18 3.46 -4.74 -3.03
N VAL A 19 3.79 -3.61 -3.67
CA VAL A 19 3.30 -3.31 -5.02
C VAL A 19 3.71 -4.39 -5.99
N ASN A 20 4.99 -4.80 -5.96
CA ASN A 20 5.49 -5.84 -6.85
C ASN A 20 4.80 -7.19 -6.64
N ARG A 21 4.58 -7.56 -5.39
CA ARG A 21 3.89 -8.81 -5.05
C ARG A 21 2.44 -8.80 -5.54
N LEU A 22 1.75 -7.69 -5.36
CA LEU A 22 0.38 -7.57 -5.82
C LEU A 22 0.28 -7.63 -7.34
N LYS A 23 1.24 -7.02 -8.03
CA LYS A 23 1.29 -7.10 -9.50
C LYS A 23 1.58 -8.51 -9.97
N ASP A 24 2.44 -9.24 -9.27
CA ASP A 24 2.72 -10.64 -9.58
C ASP A 24 1.48 -11.50 -9.39
N ASP A 25 0.63 -11.14 -8.45
CA ASP A 25 -0.64 -11.83 -8.20
C ASP A 25 -1.75 -11.37 -9.16
N LYS A 26 -1.40 -10.54 -10.15
CA LYS A 26 -2.32 -9.97 -11.14
C LYS A 26 -3.38 -9.06 -10.52
N ILE A 27 -3.02 -8.42 -9.43
CA ILE A 27 -3.88 -7.45 -8.75
C ILE A 27 -3.48 -6.06 -9.22
N GLU A 28 -4.45 -5.27 -9.68
CA GLU A 28 -4.19 -3.90 -10.12
C GLU A 28 -3.94 -3.00 -8.92
N VAL A 29 -2.85 -2.25 -9.00
CA VAL A 29 -2.53 -1.24 -8.00
C VAL A 29 -2.13 0.05 -8.71
N GLU A 30 -2.39 1.18 -8.05
CA GLU A 30 -1.97 2.48 -8.53
C GLU A 30 -0.93 3.06 -7.58
N VAL A 31 0.05 3.76 -8.13
CA VAL A 31 1.05 4.47 -7.34
C VAL A 31 0.91 5.95 -7.63
N GLU A 32 0.69 6.73 -6.58
CA GLU A 32 0.56 8.17 -6.71
C GLU A 32 1.69 8.88 -5.95
N PRO A 33 2.10 10.07 -6.38
CA PRO A 33 3.18 10.80 -5.70
C PRO A 33 2.85 11.15 -4.25
N CYS A 34 1.58 11.37 -3.95
CA CYS A 34 1.13 11.68 -2.60
C CYS A 34 -0.36 11.40 -2.46
N LEU A 35 -0.72 10.71 -1.39
CA LEU A 35 -2.12 10.39 -1.10
C LEU A 35 -2.73 11.35 -0.07
N GLY A 36 -2.00 12.40 0.32
CA GLY A 36 -2.48 13.34 1.32
C GLY A 36 -2.23 12.93 2.77
N TYR A 37 -1.45 11.88 2.99
CA TYR A 37 -1.13 11.37 4.32
C TYR A 37 0.35 11.52 4.63
N CYS A 38 0.89 12.70 4.38
CA CYS A 38 2.33 12.95 4.50
C CYS A 38 2.94 12.59 5.85
N GLY A 39 2.22 12.85 6.93
CA GLY A 39 2.69 12.50 8.26
C GLY A 39 2.80 11.00 8.46
N ASP A 40 1.82 10.26 7.97
CA ASP A 40 1.79 8.80 8.09
C ASP A 40 2.74 8.14 7.11
N CYS A 41 2.93 8.72 5.93
CA CYS A 41 3.90 8.25 4.95
C CYS A 41 5.31 8.16 5.52
N ALA A 42 5.63 9.06 6.44
CA ALA A 42 6.95 9.12 7.03
C ALA A 42 7.16 8.11 8.16
N GLU A 43 6.09 7.49 8.66
CA GLU A 43 6.15 6.65 9.85
C GLU A 43 5.97 5.16 9.58
N LYS A 44 5.05 4.79 8.69
CA LYS A 44 4.67 3.39 8.49
C LYS A 44 4.33 3.08 7.06
N PRO A 45 4.51 1.82 6.62
CA PRO A 45 3.95 1.41 5.34
C PRO A 45 2.42 1.46 5.41
N PHE A 46 1.81 2.04 4.39
CA PHE A 46 0.35 2.13 4.33
C PHE A 46 -0.13 2.06 2.89
N ALA A 47 -1.42 1.84 2.73
CA ALA A 47 -2.07 1.83 1.42
C ALA A 47 -3.53 2.23 1.58
N LEU A 48 -4.15 2.60 0.47
CA LEU A 48 -5.60 2.82 0.43
C LEU A 48 -6.23 1.69 -0.36
N VAL A 49 -7.21 1.02 0.23
CA VAL A 49 -7.97 -0.03 -0.43
C VAL A 49 -9.43 0.41 -0.44
N ASP A 50 -9.96 0.67 -1.64
CA ASP A 50 -11.31 1.23 -1.84
C ASP A 50 -11.50 2.51 -1.01
N ASP A 51 -10.48 3.37 -1.00
CA ASP A 51 -10.43 4.60 -0.22
C ASP A 51 -10.36 4.39 1.29
N GLU A 52 -10.18 3.17 1.74
CA GLU A 52 -10.00 2.87 3.16
C GLU A 52 -8.51 2.85 3.50
N TYR A 53 -8.14 3.62 4.51
CA TYR A 53 -6.76 3.71 4.97
C TYR A 53 -6.36 2.45 5.74
N ILE A 54 -5.26 1.83 5.31
CA ILE A 54 -4.73 0.62 5.94
C ILE A 54 -3.24 0.81 6.16
N ASP A 55 -2.78 0.58 7.38
CA ASP A 55 -1.37 0.64 7.70
C ASP A 55 -0.92 -0.65 8.41
N ALA A 56 0.39 -0.80 8.51
CA ALA A 56 0.98 -1.96 9.17
C ALA A 56 2.36 -1.60 9.68
N ASP A 57 2.93 -2.46 10.52
CA ASP A 57 4.26 -2.25 11.06
C ASP A 57 5.37 -2.70 10.09
N SER A 58 5.02 -3.51 9.10
CA SER A 58 5.97 -3.99 8.11
C SER A 58 5.30 -4.16 6.75
N PRO A 59 6.08 -4.17 5.67
CA PRO A 59 5.52 -4.40 4.34
C PRO A 59 4.82 -5.74 4.21
N GLU A 60 5.36 -6.79 4.81
CA GLU A 60 4.73 -8.12 4.80
C GLU A 60 3.36 -8.09 5.44
N GLU A 61 3.26 -7.45 6.58
CA GLU A 61 2.01 -7.32 7.30
C GLU A 61 0.99 -6.52 6.49
N LEU A 62 1.45 -5.47 5.84
CA LEU A 62 0.60 -4.68 4.97
C LEU A 62 0.06 -5.52 3.82
N TYR A 63 0.92 -6.31 3.19
CA TYR A 63 0.51 -7.20 2.11
C TYR A 63 -0.57 -8.18 2.59
N ASP A 64 -0.36 -8.79 3.76
CA ASP A 64 -1.33 -9.73 4.34
C ASP A 64 -2.67 -9.04 4.60
N LYS A 65 -2.65 -7.85 5.16
CA LYS A 65 -3.88 -7.10 5.42
C LYS A 65 -4.65 -6.78 4.15
N ILE A 66 -3.92 -6.37 3.11
CA ILE A 66 -4.55 -6.04 1.82
C ILE A 66 -5.17 -7.29 1.20
N THR A 67 -4.44 -8.39 1.19
CA THR A 67 -4.96 -9.63 0.58
C THR A 67 -6.14 -10.19 1.34
N GLU A 68 -6.20 -10.00 2.64
CA GLU A 68 -7.35 -10.41 3.44
C GLU A 68 -8.62 -9.63 3.08
N MET A 69 -8.47 -8.42 2.57
CA MET A 69 -9.60 -7.58 2.15
C MET A 69 -10.09 -7.90 0.75
N LEU A 70 -9.31 -8.62 -0.01
CA LEU A 70 -9.66 -9.01 -1.37
C LEU A 70 -10.42 -10.33 -1.37
#